data_97bdcf4e7b09637550dd9b6682a33837
#
_entry.id   97bdcf4e7b09637550dd9b6682a33837
#
_cell.length_a   1.000
_cell.length_b   1.000
_cell.length_c   1.000
_cell.angle_alpha   90.00
_cell.angle_beta   90.00
_cell.angle_gamma   90.00
#
_symmetry.space_group_name_H-M   'P 1'
#
loop_
_entity.id
_entity.type
_entity.pdbx_description
1 polymer ?
#
loop_
_entity_poly.entity_id
_entity_poly.type
_entity_poly.pdbx_seq_one_letter_code
_entity_poly.pdbx_strand_id
1 'polypeptide(L)'
;MRRKTTFLLSLLLTIALGVSAQTSEPRHEILLETDSGNVRVALYNETPQHRDNILRLVEAHAYDGVLFHRVISNFMVQTGDLGSIGAPQGKLLGDTPEKYSVPAEIRFPQLFHKRGAVAAAREGDDVNPERRSSATQFYIVWGRQWDDASLDKLQQRIDQMTQETVKLTPEIREVYKTLGGTPHLDGSYTVFGEVVEGLEVVGRIEKAATDDHDRPLKDIRVVRATVVK
;
A
#
# COMPACT_ATOMS: atom_id res chain seq x y z
N MET A 1 27.11 69.52 41.48
CA MET A 1 27.01 68.69 40.25
C MET A 1 26.67 67.25 40.63
N ARG A 2 25.40 66.80 40.41
CA ARG A 2 24.93 65.45 40.73
C ARG A 2 24.85 64.68 39.41
N ARG A 3 25.68 63.61 39.24
CA ARG A 3 25.61 62.71 38.15
C ARG A 3 24.46 61.68 38.35
N LYS A 4 23.50 61.70 37.44
CA LYS A 4 22.44 60.68 37.37
C LYS A 4 22.95 59.50 36.58
N THR A 5 23.06 58.36 37.22
CA THR A 5 23.40 57.08 36.61
C THR A 5 22.10 56.38 36.18
N THR A 6 21.88 56.24 34.88
CA THR A 6 20.71 55.55 34.32
C THR A 6 21.07 54.06 34.16
N PHE A 7 20.37 53.20 34.92
CA PHE A 7 20.46 51.73 34.75
C PHE A 7 19.54 51.30 33.62
N LEU A 8 20.12 50.75 32.55
CA LEU A 8 19.39 50.10 31.47
C LEU A 8 19.17 48.65 31.86
N LEU A 9 17.92 48.28 32.15
CA LEU A 9 17.52 46.89 32.43
C LEU A 9 17.24 46.21 31.10
N SER A 10 18.16 45.35 30.62
CA SER A 10 17.99 44.50 29.43
C SER A 10 17.10 43.29 29.78
N LEU A 11 15.87 43.27 29.29
CA LEU A 11 14.94 42.16 29.41
C LEU A 11 15.23 41.15 28.30
N LEU A 12 15.95 40.09 28.61
CA LEU A 12 16.14 38.92 27.71
C LEU A 12 14.84 38.08 27.66
N LEU A 13 14.08 38.22 26.57
CA LEU A 13 12.92 37.40 26.28
C LEU A 13 13.40 36.08 25.66
N THR A 14 13.51 35.00 26.44
CA THR A 14 13.78 33.65 25.95
C THR A 14 12.52 33.06 25.35
N ILE A 15 12.43 33.05 24.00
CA ILE A 15 11.39 32.32 23.28
C ILE A 15 11.77 30.85 23.32
N ALA A 16 11.11 30.06 24.17
CA ALA A 16 11.17 28.60 24.16
C ALA A 16 10.35 28.12 22.96
N LEU A 17 11.03 27.79 21.87
CA LEU A 17 10.44 27.01 20.76
C LEU A 17 10.13 25.61 21.27
N GLY A 18 8.88 25.40 21.68
CA GLY A 18 8.35 24.07 21.97
C GLY A 18 8.33 23.25 20.69
N VAL A 19 9.34 22.40 20.49
CA VAL A 19 9.27 21.32 19.51
C VAL A 19 8.22 20.35 20.03
N SER A 20 6.99 20.48 19.55
CA SER A 20 5.95 19.46 19.73
C SER A 20 6.41 18.22 18.96
N ALA A 21 6.94 17.25 19.66
CA ALA A 21 7.14 15.92 19.11
C ALA A 21 5.74 15.38 18.78
N GLN A 22 5.38 15.41 17.51
CA GLN A 22 4.15 14.81 17.01
C GLN A 22 4.32 13.29 17.16
N THR A 23 3.87 12.74 18.28
CA THR A 23 3.79 11.28 18.47
C THR A 23 2.76 10.80 17.45
N SER A 24 3.23 10.19 16.36
CA SER A 24 2.34 9.52 15.42
C SER A 24 1.60 8.43 16.18
N GLU A 25 0.26 8.42 16.08
CA GLU A 25 -0.53 7.32 16.65
C GLU A 25 0.01 5.99 16.17
N PRO A 26 0.05 4.96 17.04
CA PRO A 26 0.47 3.61 16.65
C PRO A 26 -0.38 3.13 15.45
N ARG A 27 0.27 2.54 14.46
CA ARG A 27 -0.44 1.93 13.34
C ARG A 27 -1.19 0.69 13.79
N HIS A 28 -2.38 0.50 13.24
CA HIS A 28 -3.08 -0.77 13.36
C HIS A 28 -2.39 -1.83 12.51
N GLU A 29 -2.39 -3.05 13.00
CA GLU A 29 -1.81 -4.19 12.30
C GLU A 29 -2.82 -5.32 12.15
N ILE A 30 -2.82 -5.97 11.01
CA ILE A 30 -3.60 -7.18 10.74
C ILE A 30 -2.67 -8.34 10.44
N LEU A 31 -3.10 -9.54 10.84
CA LEU A 31 -2.44 -10.80 10.51
C LEU A 31 -3.29 -11.53 9.48
N LEU A 32 -2.70 -11.88 8.34
CA LEU A 32 -3.25 -12.78 7.35
C LEU A 32 -2.60 -14.15 7.56
N GLU A 33 -3.33 -15.09 8.15
CA GLU A 33 -2.93 -16.49 8.24
C GLU A 33 -3.25 -17.17 6.91
N THR A 34 -2.24 -17.59 6.18
CA THR A 34 -2.43 -18.24 4.87
C THR A 34 -1.94 -19.67 4.89
N ASP A 35 -2.39 -20.51 3.94
CA ASP A 35 -1.86 -21.86 3.75
C ASP A 35 -0.41 -21.90 3.25
N SER A 36 0.17 -20.74 2.91
CA SER A 36 1.58 -20.56 2.57
C SER A 36 2.43 -19.98 3.71
N GLY A 37 1.81 -19.61 4.84
CA GLY A 37 2.42 -18.97 6.00
C GLY A 37 1.73 -17.66 6.37
N ASN A 38 2.22 -17.00 7.39
CA ASN A 38 1.61 -15.78 7.94
C ASN A 38 2.22 -14.52 7.34
N VAL A 39 1.37 -13.52 7.07
CA VAL A 39 1.78 -12.18 6.61
C VAL A 39 1.17 -11.15 7.55
N ARG A 40 2.00 -10.32 8.20
CA ARG A 40 1.54 -9.22 9.03
C ARG A 40 1.68 -7.91 8.26
N VAL A 41 0.60 -7.13 8.25
CA VAL A 41 0.48 -5.87 7.53
C VAL A 41 0.20 -4.74 8.51
N ALA A 42 1.01 -3.69 8.49
CA ALA A 42 0.72 -2.44 9.17
C ALA A 42 -0.11 -1.53 8.24
N LEU A 43 -1.22 -1.00 8.75
CA LEU A 43 -2.10 -0.09 8.02
C LEU A 43 -1.71 1.36 8.28
N TYR A 44 -1.72 2.20 7.25
CA TYR A 44 -1.27 3.58 7.33
C TYR A 44 -2.36 4.50 7.88
N ASN A 45 -2.01 5.36 8.85
CA ASN A 45 -2.89 6.39 9.40
C ASN A 45 -3.14 7.52 8.39
N GLU A 46 -2.27 7.68 7.41
CA GLU A 46 -2.34 8.66 6.32
C GLU A 46 -3.44 8.34 5.29
N THR A 47 -4.00 7.12 5.33
CA THR A 47 -5.11 6.66 4.48
C THR A 47 -6.24 6.10 5.34
N PRO A 48 -6.90 6.94 6.17
CA PRO A 48 -7.82 6.49 7.21
C PRO A 48 -9.05 5.77 6.66
N GLN A 49 -9.59 6.16 5.50
CA GLN A 49 -10.76 5.48 4.93
C GLN A 49 -10.44 4.04 4.52
N HIS A 50 -9.28 3.80 3.92
CA HIS A 50 -8.82 2.44 3.57
C HIS A 50 -8.50 1.64 4.83
N ARG A 51 -7.75 2.23 5.77
CA ARG A 51 -7.42 1.59 7.05
C ARG A 51 -8.70 1.11 7.77
N ASP A 52 -9.64 2.02 8.00
CA ASP A 52 -10.86 1.73 8.78
C ASP A 52 -11.78 0.74 8.04
N ASN A 53 -11.82 0.82 6.70
CA ASN A 53 -12.54 -0.15 5.88
C ASN A 53 -11.95 -1.57 6.01
N ILE A 54 -10.61 -1.72 5.91
CA ILE A 54 -9.95 -3.02 6.05
C ILE A 54 -10.15 -3.57 7.46
N LEU A 55 -9.99 -2.75 8.51
CA LEU A 55 -10.21 -3.18 9.89
C LEU A 55 -11.64 -3.73 10.07
N ARG A 56 -12.65 -3.00 9.60
CA ARG A 56 -14.06 -3.44 9.66
C ARG A 56 -14.29 -4.77 8.91
N LEU A 57 -13.66 -4.98 7.77
CA LEU A 57 -13.80 -6.22 7.00
C LEU A 57 -13.09 -7.40 7.69
N VAL A 58 -11.93 -7.16 8.30
CA VAL A 58 -11.20 -8.16 9.10
C VAL A 58 -12.01 -8.55 10.33
N GLU A 59 -12.55 -7.58 11.07
CA GLU A 59 -13.41 -7.81 12.24
C GLU A 59 -14.70 -8.56 11.88
N ALA A 60 -15.23 -8.34 10.69
CA ALA A 60 -16.38 -9.05 10.15
C ALA A 60 -16.04 -10.44 9.56
N HIS A 61 -14.79 -10.90 9.67
CA HIS A 61 -14.31 -12.16 9.09
C HIS A 61 -14.54 -12.28 7.56
N ALA A 62 -14.64 -11.15 6.87
CA ALA A 62 -14.94 -11.12 5.43
C ALA A 62 -13.82 -11.74 4.58
N TYR A 63 -12.59 -11.75 5.08
CA TYR A 63 -11.44 -12.30 4.37
C TYR A 63 -11.16 -13.78 4.68
N ASP A 64 -11.90 -14.40 5.60
CA ASP A 64 -11.70 -15.80 5.95
C ASP A 64 -12.10 -16.69 4.76
N GLY A 65 -11.16 -17.43 4.23
CA GLY A 65 -11.36 -18.32 3.09
C GLY A 65 -11.17 -17.71 1.71
N VAL A 66 -10.90 -16.39 1.57
CA VAL A 66 -10.63 -15.78 0.25
C VAL A 66 -9.33 -16.29 -0.34
N LEU A 67 -9.24 -16.29 -1.68
CA LEU A 67 -8.06 -16.73 -2.41
C LEU A 67 -7.15 -15.55 -2.80
N PHE A 68 -5.87 -15.82 -2.93
CA PHE A 68 -5.01 -15.04 -3.82
C PHE A 68 -5.39 -15.41 -5.25
N HIS A 69 -6.37 -14.72 -5.79
CA HIS A 69 -7.01 -15.07 -7.05
C HIS A 69 -6.25 -14.59 -8.28
N ARG A 70 -5.28 -13.69 -8.11
CA ARG A 70 -4.42 -13.20 -9.20
C ARG A 70 -2.99 -13.01 -8.69
N VAL A 71 -2.06 -13.69 -9.32
CA VAL A 71 -0.64 -13.69 -8.96
C VAL A 71 0.18 -13.50 -10.23
N ILE A 72 0.96 -12.42 -10.29
CA ILE A 72 1.85 -12.15 -11.41
C ILE A 72 3.28 -12.03 -10.88
N SER A 73 4.14 -12.92 -11.34
CA SER A 73 5.54 -12.94 -10.93
C SER A 73 6.25 -11.63 -11.28
N ASN A 74 7.13 -11.18 -10.38
CA ASN A 74 7.82 -9.89 -10.44
C ASN A 74 6.89 -8.67 -10.49
N PHE A 75 5.62 -8.83 -10.09
CA PHE A 75 4.66 -7.73 -10.05
C PHE A 75 3.92 -7.66 -8.70
N MET A 76 2.92 -8.52 -8.47
CA MET A 76 2.10 -8.47 -7.26
C MET A 76 1.35 -9.77 -7.00
N VAL A 77 0.82 -9.91 -5.79
CA VAL A 77 -0.15 -10.92 -5.40
C VAL A 77 -1.44 -10.23 -4.95
N GLN A 78 -2.58 -10.56 -5.56
CA GLN A 78 -3.87 -9.90 -5.33
C GLN A 78 -4.85 -10.86 -4.66
N THR A 79 -5.59 -10.34 -3.69
CA THR A 79 -6.60 -11.05 -2.91
C THR A 79 -7.81 -10.17 -2.63
N GLY A 80 -8.77 -10.65 -1.82
CA GLY A 80 -9.91 -9.86 -1.36
C GLY A 80 -11.16 -9.96 -2.23
N ASP A 81 -11.16 -10.74 -3.30
CA ASP A 81 -12.42 -11.07 -4.00
C ASP A 81 -13.25 -12.03 -3.14
N LEU A 82 -14.34 -11.53 -2.53
CA LEU A 82 -15.21 -12.32 -1.66
C LEU A 82 -15.92 -13.46 -2.40
N GLY A 83 -16.09 -13.35 -3.73
CA GLY A 83 -16.63 -14.42 -4.58
C GLY A 83 -15.66 -15.56 -4.83
N SER A 84 -14.42 -15.44 -4.34
CA SER A 84 -13.43 -16.51 -4.40
C SER A 84 -13.59 -17.57 -3.30
N ILE A 85 -14.38 -17.26 -2.24
CA ILE A 85 -14.62 -18.21 -1.14
C ILE A 85 -15.33 -19.45 -1.67
N GLY A 86 -14.67 -20.61 -1.55
CA GLY A 86 -15.23 -21.88 -2.03
C GLY A 86 -15.36 -21.98 -3.57
N ALA A 87 -14.75 -21.07 -4.32
CA ALA A 87 -14.82 -21.09 -5.77
C ALA A 87 -14.17 -22.36 -6.36
N PRO A 88 -14.83 -23.05 -7.29
CA PRO A 88 -14.23 -24.22 -7.93
C PRO A 88 -13.02 -23.82 -8.77
N GLN A 89 -12.11 -24.77 -8.96
CA GLN A 89 -10.96 -24.58 -9.84
C GLN A 89 -11.42 -24.20 -11.26
N GLY A 90 -10.70 -23.28 -11.91
CA GLY A 90 -11.02 -22.79 -13.26
C GLY A 90 -12.14 -21.74 -13.34
N LYS A 91 -12.80 -21.41 -12.22
CA LYS A 91 -13.72 -20.25 -12.19
C LYS A 91 -12.93 -18.95 -12.33
N LEU A 92 -13.36 -18.10 -13.25
CA LEU A 92 -12.84 -16.72 -13.35
C LEU A 92 -13.19 -15.94 -12.09
N LEU A 93 -12.22 -15.22 -11.54
CA LEU A 93 -12.33 -14.48 -10.29
C LEU A 93 -11.85 -13.03 -10.50
N GLY A 94 -12.16 -12.16 -9.54
CA GLY A 94 -11.75 -10.75 -9.55
C GLY A 94 -12.88 -9.78 -9.92
N ASP A 95 -13.97 -10.28 -10.51
CA ASP A 95 -15.09 -9.45 -11.01
C ASP A 95 -16.34 -9.55 -10.11
N THR A 96 -16.22 -9.99 -8.87
CA THR A 96 -17.37 -10.07 -7.96
C THR A 96 -17.91 -8.67 -7.67
N PRO A 97 -19.22 -8.39 -7.94
CA PRO A 97 -19.80 -7.08 -7.70
C PRO A 97 -19.68 -6.66 -6.24
N GLU A 98 -19.24 -5.43 -6.02
CA GLU A 98 -19.08 -4.82 -4.70
C GLU A 98 -20.23 -3.88 -4.38
N LYS A 99 -20.60 -3.77 -3.09
CA LYS A 99 -21.70 -2.91 -2.65
C LYS A 99 -21.36 -1.43 -2.62
N TYR A 100 -20.09 -1.09 -2.55
CA TYR A 100 -19.54 0.28 -2.47
C TYR A 100 -18.11 0.28 -2.96
N SER A 101 -17.55 1.47 -3.14
CA SER A 101 -16.12 1.71 -3.40
C SER A 101 -15.57 2.73 -2.41
N VAL A 102 -14.27 2.72 -2.16
CA VAL A 102 -13.60 3.64 -1.25
C VAL A 102 -13.03 4.82 -2.05
N PRO A 103 -13.24 6.09 -1.64
CA PRO A 103 -12.62 7.23 -2.29
C PRO A 103 -11.09 7.09 -2.30
N ALA A 104 -10.43 7.54 -3.38
CA ALA A 104 -8.97 7.48 -3.49
C ALA A 104 -8.29 8.30 -2.37
N GLU A 105 -7.25 7.71 -1.76
CA GLU A 105 -6.37 8.36 -0.78
C GLU A 105 -4.91 8.26 -1.24
N ILE A 106 -4.63 8.71 -2.45
CA ILE A 106 -3.30 8.66 -3.04
C ILE A 106 -2.40 9.69 -2.36
N ARG A 107 -1.30 9.24 -1.74
CA ARG A 107 -0.37 10.04 -0.92
C ARG A 107 1.06 10.00 -1.48
N PHE A 108 1.22 10.02 -2.79
CA PHE A 108 2.54 10.15 -3.40
C PHE A 108 3.11 11.56 -3.14
N PRO A 109 4.40 11.72 -2.83
CA PRO A 109 5.47 10.73 -2.79
C PRO A 109 5.67 10.00 -1.45
N GLN A 110 4.89 10.30 -0.41
CA GLN A 110 5.06 9.69 0.92
C GLN A 110 4.79 8.19 0.92
N LEU A 111 3.75 7.75 0.20
CA LEU A 111 3.35 6.36 0.06
C LEU A 111 3.47 5.97 -1.41
N PHE A 112 4.26 4.94 -1.70
CA PHE A 112 4.57 4.49 -3.05
C PHE A 112 4.74 2.97 -3.12
N HIS A 113 4.74 2.42 -4.32
CA HIS A 113 4.66 0.97 -4.57
C HIS A 113 6.02 0.25 -4.42
N LYS A 114 6.72 0.46 -3.31
CA LYS A 114 7.90 -0.36 -2.96
C LYS A 114 7.50 -1.82 -2.73
N ARG A 115 8.44 -2.75 -2.81
CA ARG A 115 8.19 -4.14 -2.42
C ARG A 115 7.66 -4.23 -1.00
N GLY A 116 6.60 -5.02 -0.81
CA GLY A 116 5.90 -5.14 0.46
C GLY A 116 4.82 -4.08 0.71
N ALA A 117 4.67 -3.07 -0.16
CA ALA A 117 3.54 -2.15 -0.07
C ALA A 117 2.22 -2.88 -0.31
N VAL A 118 1.17 -2.47 0.42
CA VAL A 118 -0.20 -2.98 0.26
C VAL A 118 -1.06 -1.87 -0.31
N ALA A 119 -1.68 -2.15 -1.47
CA ALA A 119 -2.44 -1.15 -2.20
C ALA A 119 -3.80 -1.69 -2.66
N ALA A 120 -4.78 -0.80 -2.77
CA ALA A 120 -6.13 -1.15 -3.16
C ALA A 120 -6.22 -1.39 -4.68
N ALA A 121 -6.91 -2.46 -5.08
CA ALA A 121 -7.28 -2.67 -6.47
C ALA A 121 -8.33 -1.63 -6.91
N ARG A 122 -8.46 -1.40 -8.20
CA ARG A 122 -9.48 -0.54 -8.80
C ARG A 122 -9.63 -0.82 -10.30
N GLU A 123 -10.75 -0.37 -10.85
CA GLU A 123 -10.97 -0.34 -12.29
C GLU A 123 -10.12 0.75 -12.97
N GLY A 124 -9.94 0.64 -14.29
CA GLY A 124 -9.17 1.58 -15.10
C GLY A 124 -9.78 2.99 -15.15
N ASP A 125 -8.96 3.99 -15.50
CA ASP A 125 -9.36 5.42 -15.53
C ASP A 125 -10.48 5.71 -16.53
N ASP A 126 -10.67 4.87 -17.55
CA ASP A 126 -11.72 4.97 -18.57
C ASP A 126 -13.14 4.76 -18.00
N VAL A 127 -13.29 3.91 -17.01
CA VAL A 127 -14.57 3.62 -16.33
C VAL A 127 -14.60 4.18 -14.91
N ASN A 128 -13.45 4.53 -14.33
CA ASN A 128 -13.30 5.03 -12.98
C ASN A 128 -12.34 6.23 -12.90
N PRO A 129 -12.72 7.38 -13.49
CA PRO A 129 -11.86 8.58 -13.54
C PRO A 129 -11.57 9.18 -12.15
N GLU A 130 -12.41 8.91 -11.14
CA GLU A 130 -12.18 9.30 -9.75
C GLU A 130 -11.15 8.42 -9.04
N ARG A 131 -10.67 7.36 -9.68
CA ARG A 131 -9.71 6.38 -9.13
C ARG A 131 -10.16 5.79 -7.80
N ARG A 132 -11.45 5.62 -7.64
CA ARG A 132 -12.04 4.99 -6.44
C ARG A 132 -11.54 3.56 -6.34
N SER A 133 -11.22 3.16 -5.12
CA SER A 133 -10.71 1.82 -4.84
C SER A 133 -11.85 0.81 -4.69
N SER A 134 -11.56 -0.44 -5.03
CA SER A 134 -12.35 -1.59 -4.61
C SER A 134 -12.59 -1.55 -3.10
N ALA A 135 -13.79 -1.96 -2.68
CA ALA A 135 -14.13 -2.07 -1.27
C ALA A 135 -13.36 -3.17 -0.55
N THR A 136 -13.02 -4.25 -1.26
CA THR A 136 -12.50 -5.47 -0.64
C THR A 136 -11.19 -5.96 -1.24
N GLN A 137 -10.92 -5.73 -2.53
CA GLN A 137 -9.76 -6.27 -3.20
C GLN A 137 -8.52 -5.39 -3.02
N PHE A 138 -7.40 -6.02 -2.70
CA PHE A 138 -6.11 -5.38 -2.55
C PHE A 138 -4.98 -6.29 -3.05
N TYR A 139 -3.83 -5.70 -3.27
CA TYR A 139 -2.64 -6.44 -3.68
C TYR A 139 -1.43 -6.08 -2.82
N ILE A 140 -0.52 -7.04 -2.69
CA ILE A 140 0.78 -6.85 -2.06
C ILE A 140 1.83 -6.80 -3.17
N VAL A 141 2.57 -5.72 -3.20
CA VAL A 141 3.60 -5.47 -4.22
C VAL A 141 4.78 -6.41 -4.00
N TRP A 142 5.19 -7.13 -5.04
CA TRP A 142 6.50 -7.77 -5.11
C TRP A 142 7.47 -6.96 -5.96
N GLY A 143 7.14 -6.79 -7.23
CA GLY A 143 7.93 -6.02 -8.17
C GLY A 143 9.31 -6.62 -8.45
N ARG A 144 10.09 -5.92 -9.26
CA ARG A 144 11.50 -6.22 -9.51
C ARG A 144 12.41 -5.12 -8.97
N GLN A 145 13.69 -5.38 -8.86
CA GLN A 145 14.68 -4.32 -8.72
C GLN A 145 14.88 -3.62 -10.07
N TRP A 146 15.22 -2.34 -10.00
CA TRP A 146 15.35 -1.47 -11.16
C TRP A 146 16.79 -0.93 -11.24
N ASP A 147 17.23 -0.57 -12.43
CA ASP A 147 18.43 0.23 -12.67
C ASP A 147 18.05 1.66 -13.09
N ASP A 148 19.02 2.56 -13.06
CA ASP A 148 18.78 3.97 -13.39
C ASP A 148 18.26 4.15 -14.82
N ALA A 149 18.83 3.42 -15.79
CA ALA A 149 18.40 3.52 -17.19
C ALA A 149 16.95 3.07 -17.40
N SER A 150 16.51 2.03 -16.70
CA SER A 150 15.11 1.57 -16.71
C SER A 150 14.18 2.55 -16.03
N LEU A 151 14.60 3.15 -14.90
CA LEU A 151 13.84 4.18 -14.19
C LEU A 151 13.72 5.46 -15.01
N ASP A 152 14.76 5.87 -15.77
CA ASP A 152 14.69 7.03 -16.66
C ASP A 152 13.64 6.84 -17.78
N LYS A 153 13.64 5.67 -18.41
CA LYS A 153 12.63 5.32 -19.42
C LYS A 153 11.23 5.26 -18.83
N LEU A 154 11.12 4.75 -17.62
CA LEU A 154 9.83 4.67 -16.92
C LEU A 154 9.34 6.06 -16.52
N GLN A 155 10.22 6.96 -16.03
CA GLN A 155 9.84 8.32 -15.68
C GLN A 155 9.24 9.06 -16.89
N GLN A 156 9.81 8.91 -18.09
CA GLN A 156 9.24 9.51 -19.31
C GLN A 156 7.79 9.04 -19.57
N ARG A 157 7.49 7.76 -19.31
CA ARG A 157 6.12 7.22 -19.44
C ARG A 157 5.20 7.75 -18.35
N ILE A 158 5.68 7.79 -17.11
CA ILE A 158 4.93 8.34 -15.98
C ILE A 158 4.61 9.81 -16.24
N ASP A 159 5.56 10.59 -16.74
CA ASP A 159 5.38 12.01 -17.09
C ASP A 159 4.25 12.21 -18.12
N GLN A 160 4.21 11.37 -19.14
CA GLN A 160 3.14 11.41 -20.15
C GLN A 160 1.77 11.04 -19.57
N MET A 161 1.72 10.02 -18.71
CA MET A 161 0.46 9.54 -18.12
C MET A 161 -0.08 10.46 -17.03
N THR A 162 0.79 11.16 -16.31
CA THR A 162 0.44 11.95 -15.13
C THR A 162 0.59 13.45 -15.35
N GLN A 163 0.85 13.90 -16.58
CA GLN A 163 1.15 15.30 -16.90
C GLN A 163 2.26 15.87 -15.98
N GLU A 164 3.31 15.08 -15.76
CA GLU A 164 4.48 15.42 -14.96
C GLU A 164 4.22 15.62 -13.44
N THR A 165 3.04 15.26 -12.94
CA THR A 165 2.71 15.42 -11.51
C THR A 165 3.36 14.37 -10.63
N VAL A 166 3.82 13.24 -11.17
CA VAL A 166 4.48 12.15 -10.44
C VAL A 166 5.96 12.10 -10.81
N LYS A 167 6.84 12.43 -9.86
CA LYS A 167 8.29 12.42 -10.05
C LYS A 167 8.95 11.46 -9.06
N LEU A 168 9.71 10.50 -9.59
CA LEU A 168 10.51 9.59 -8.78
C LEU A 168 11.75 10.34 -8.26
N THR A 169 11.71 10.76 -7.00
CA THR A 169 12.83 11.44 -6.35
C THR A 169 14.06 10.53 -6.25
N PRO A 170 15.28 11.06 -6.03
CA PRO A 170 16.47 10.24 -5.84
C PRO A 170 16.30 9.18 -4.75
N GLU A 171 15.62 9.51 -3.64
CA GLU A 171 15.36 8.61 -2.52
C GLU A 171 14.41 7.46 -2.93
N ILE A 172 13.32 7.78 -3.64
CA ILE A 172 12.39 6.77 -4.17
C ILE A 172 13.09 5.86 -5.18
N ARG A 173 13.90 6.42 -6.07
CA ARG A 173 14.70 5.65 -7.04
C ARG A 173 15.64 4.67 -6.33
N GLU A 174 16.32 5.12 -5.27
CA GLU A 174 17.21 4.26 -4.50
C GLU A 174 16.46 3.08 -3.86
N VAL A 175 15.25 3.30 -3.34
CA VAL A 175 14.39 2.23 -2.84
C VAL A 175 14.04 1.23 -3.95
N TYR A 176 13.67 1.70 -5.13
CA TYR A 176 13.36 0.81 -6.26
C TYR A 176 14.58 0.03 -6.77
N LYS A 177 15.77 0.59 -6.67
CA LYS A 177 17.03 -0.09 -7.05
C LYS A 177 17.42 -1.16 -6.06
N THR A 178 17.24 -0.92 -4.76
CA THR A 178 17.69 -1.81 -3.67
C THR A 178 16.60 -2.81 -3.27
N LEU A 179 15.41 -2.35 -2.96
CA LEU A 179 14.30 -3.18 -2.50
C LEU A 179 13.46 -3.71 -3.67
N GLY A 180 13.26 -2.91 -4.69
CA GLY A 180 12.36 -3.19 -5.81
C GLY A 180 10.94 -2.67 -5.58
N GLY A 181 10.06 -2.95 -6.54
CA GLY A 181 8.67 -2.52 -6.52
C GLY A 181 8.10 -2.26 -7.91
N THR A 182 6.97 -1.53 -7.96
CA THR A 182 6.19 -1.28 -9.18
C THR A 182 5.94 0.21 -9.41
N PRO A 183 6.99 1.01 -9.72
CA PRO A 183 6.90 2.47 -9.79
C PRO A 183 5.92 2.99 -10.84
N HIS A 184 5.51 2.18 -11.83
CA HIS A 184 4.51 2.56 -12.83
C HIS A 184 3.08 2.71 -12.26
N LEU A 185 2.84 2.30 -11.02
CA LEU A 185 1.56 2.46 -10.32
C LEU A 185 1.53 3.71 -9.42
N ASP A 186 2.68 4.35 -9.20
CA ASP A 186 2.80 5.51 -8.32
C ASP A 186 1.90 6.67 -8.79
N GLY A 187 1.26 7.33 -7.81
CA GLY A 187 0.32 8.41 -8.06
C GLY A 187 -1.01 7.98 -8.71
N SER A 188 -1.23 6.67 -8.92
CA SER A 188 -2.44 6.15 -9.57
C SER A 188 -3.30 5.22 -8.72
N TYR A 189 -2.74 4.64 -7.66
CA TYR A 189 -3.43 3.73 -6.74
C TYR A 189 -3.18 4.15 -5.29
N THR A 190 -4.13 3.85 -4.41
CA THR A 190 -3.97 4.11 -2.97
C THR A 190 -3.12 3.01 -2.34
N VAL A 191 -1.94 3.39 -1.87
CA VAL A 191 -1.11 2.55 -0.98
C VAL A 191 -1.55 2.83 0.45
N PHE A 192 -2.05 1.81 1.15
CA PHE A 192 -2.67 1.98 2.47
C PHE A 192 -2.00 1.18 3.59
N GLY A 193 -0.95 0.43 3.28
CA GLY A 193 -0.22 -0.36 4.26
C GLY A 193 1.10 -0.92 3.72
N GLU A 194 1.77 -1.67 4.58
CA GLU A 194 3.00 -2.37 4.24
C GLU A 194 3.12 -3.69 5.02
N VAL A 195 3.74 -4.67 4.41
CA VAL A 195 4.11 -5.93 5.08
C VAL A 195 5.25 -5.65 6.06
N VAL A 196 5.01 -5.94 7.34
CA VAL A 196 6.00 -5.77 8.42
C VAL A 196 6.62 -7.10 8.85
N GLU A 197 5.93 -8.22 8.62
CA GLU A 197 6.45 -9.59 8.82
C GLU A 197 5.88 -10.52 7.75
N GLY A 198 6.65 -11.53 7.33
CA GLY A 198 6.21 -12.53 6.37
C GLY A 198 6.38 -12.12 4.90
N LEU A 199 7.27 -11.19 4.59
CA LEU A 199 7.56 -10.82 3.19
C LEU A 199 8.08 -12.01 2.36
N GLU A 200 8.77 -12.95 2.98
CA GLU A 200 9.21 -14.20 2.35
C GLU A 200 8.04 -15.14 2.01
N VAL A 201 6.91 -15.03 2.74
CA VAL A 201 5.66 -15.73 2.40
C VAL A 201 5.09 -15.16 1.10
N VAL A 202 5.03 -13.82 0.98
CA VAL A 202 4.63 -13.14 -0.26
C VAL A 202 5.53 -13.58 -1.42
N GLY A 203 6.85 -13.70 -1.17
CA GLY A 203 7.83 -14.19 -2.16
C GLY A 203 7.65 -15.65 -2.55
N ARG A 204 7.01 -16.48 -1.71
CA ARG A 204 6.60 -17.84 -2.11
C ARG A 204 5.33 -17.83 -2.94
N ILE A 205 4.36 -16.99 -2.57
CA ILE A 205 3.08 -16.85 -3.29
C ILE A 205 3.32 -16.32 -4.71
N GLU A 206 4.16 -15.30 -4.90
CA GLU A 206 4.42 -14.68 -6.21
C GLU A 206 5.06 -15.64 -7.24
N LYS A 207 5.67 -16.74 -6.74
CA LYS A 207 6.28 -17.79 -7.56
C LYS A 207 5.33 -18.91 -7.91
N ALA A 208 4.07 -18.84 -7.48
CA ALA A 208 3.10 -19.87 -7.82
C ALA A 208 2.90 -19.95 -9.33
N ALA A 209 2.81 -21.19 -9.85
CA ALA A 209 2.40 -21.39 -11.23
C ALA A 209 0.93 -21.00 -11.38
N THR A 210 0.60 -20.28 -12.44
CA THR A 210 -0.73 -19.72 -12.71
C THR A 210 -1.30 -20.22 -14.03
N ASP A 211 -2.61 -20.08 -14.17
CA ASP A 211 -3.31 -20.27 -15.44
C ASP A 211 -3.25 -19.01 -16.33
N ASP A 212 -3.94 -19.04 -17.46
CA ASP A 212 -3.98 -17.93 -18.43
C ASP A 212 -4.69 -16.67 -17.91
N HIS A 213 -5.30 -16.72 -16.73
CA HIS A 213 -5.94 -15.61 -16.03
C HIS A 213 -5.18 -15.18 -14.77
N ASP A 214 -3.92 -15.56 -14.66
CA ASP A 214 -3.06 -15.28 -13.51
C ASP A 214 -3.54 -15.93 -12.18
N ARG A 215 -4.53 -16.84 -12.19
CA ARG A 215 -4.96 -17.58 -11.00
C ARG A 215 -3.97 -18.69 -10.70
N PRO A 216 -3.51 -18.85 -9.44
CA PRO A 216 -2.68 -19.99 -9.06
C PRO A 216 -3.33 -21.34 -9.42
N LEU A 217 -2.56 -22.23 -10.08
CA LEU A 217 -3.01 -23.58 -10.43
C LEU A 217 -3.36 -24.40 -9.19
N LYS A 218 -2.72 -24.13 -8.08
CA LYS A 218 -3.08 -24.60 -6.74
C LYS A 218 -3.53 -23.40 -5.94
N ASP A 219 -4.79 -23.38 -5.56
CA ASP A 219 -5.35 -22.27 -4.77
C ASP A 219 -4.51 -21.98 -3.53
N ILE A 220 -4.26 -20.70 -3.30
CA ILE A 220 -3.60 -20.18 -2.13
C ILE A 220 -4.62 -19.31 -1.38
N ARG A 221 -4.83 -19.61 -0.10
CA ARG A 221 -5.97 -19.08 0.65
C ARG A 221 -5.51 -18.26 1.86
N VAL A 222 -6.20 -17.16 2.11
CA VAL A 222 -6.26 -16.53 3.44
C VAL A 222 -7.17 -17.41 4.29
N VAL A 223 -6.60 -18.19 5.18
CA VAL A 223 -7.35 -19.08 6.09
C VAL A 223 -8.15 -18.23 7.07
N ARG A 224 -7.52 -17.17 7.58
CA ARG A 224 -8.11 -16.25 8.53
C ARG A 224 -7.40 -14.89 8.51
N ALA A 225 -8.15 -13.82 8.76
CA ALA A 225 -7.60 -12.49 8.98
C ALA A 225 -8.00 -11.98 10.39
N THR A 226 -7.05 -11.40 11.13
CA THR A 226 -7.30 -10.87 12.48
C THR A 226 -6.61 -9.54 12.69
N VAL A 227 -7.22 -8.66 13.50
CA VAL A 227 -6.56 -7.45 14.01
C VAL A 227 -5.66 -7.86 15.17
N VAL A 228 -4.38 -7.48 15.14
CA VAL A 228 -3.38 -7.89 16.14
C VAL A 228 -2.77 -6.72 16.92
N LYS A 229 -3.05 -5.48 16.45
CA LYS A 229 -2.63 -4.25 17.13
C LYS A 229 -3.52 -3.08 16.76
#